data_a1e249b63960cb291f57d73c0650df1b
#
_entry.id   a1e249b63960cb291f57d73c0650df1b
#
_cell.length_a   1.000
_cell.length_b   1.000
_cell.length_c   1.000
_cell.angle_alpha   90.00
_cell.angle_beta   90.00
_cell.angle_gamma   90.00
#
_symmetry.space_group_name_H-M   'P 1'
#
loop_
_entity.id
_entity.type
_entity.pdbx_description
1 polymer ?
#
loop_
_entity_poly.entity_id
_entity_poly.type
_entity_poly.pdbx_seq_one_letter_code
_entity_poly.pdbx_strand_id
1 'polypeptide(L)'
;MSDILQRIVAVKREELVAARAVLSEAALRELVQGQTPTRGFAAALRAKLAAGEPAVIAEVKKASPSKGVIREHFVPAEIAASYARHGAACLSVLTDTQFFQGHADYLRQARAACALPVLRKDFIVDPYQVIESRAMGADCLLLIAACLSDVQMAELEACAIGLGLDVLVEVHDGDELDRALRLKTPLLGINNRNLRSFEVSLDTTLDLLPRVPPDRLLVTESGIAGRADVLRMRAAGVHAFLVGEAFMRADDPGMALAALFS
;
A
#
# COMPACT_ATOMS: atom_id res chain seq x y z
N MET A 1 17.41 10.03 -1.86
CA MET A 1 16.04 10.20 -2.41
C MET A 1 16.15 10.54 -3.90
N SER A 2 15.31 9.97 -4.78
CA SER A 2 15.29 10.31 -6.21
C SER A 2 14.62 11.67 -6.46
N ASP A 3 14.91 12.31 -7.61
CA ASP A 3 14.34 13.64 -7.94
C ASP A 3 12.81 13.63 -7.97
N ILE A 4 12.21 12.56 -8.51
CA ILE A 4 10.75 12.43 -8.53
C ILE A 4 10.17 12.34 -7.11
N LEU A 5 10.83 11.60 -6.23
CA LEU A 5 10.39 11.41 -4.86
C LEU A 5 10.51 12.71 -4.06
N GLN A 6 11.58 13.49 -4.28
CA GLN A 6 11.74 14.83 -3.69
C GLN A 6 10.61 15.78 -4.11
N ARG A 7 10.25 15.77 -5.40
CA ARG A 7 9.13 16.57 -5.92
C ARG A 7 7.81 16.15 -5.29
N ILE A 8 7.54 14.84 -5.18
CA ILE A 8 6.31 14.33 -4.55
C ILE A 8 6.24 14.79 -3.09
N VAL A 9 7.31 14.63 -2.33
CA VAL A 9 7.36 15.05 -0.92
C VAL A 9 7.18 16.57 -0.77
N ALA A 10 7.75 17.37 -1.67
CA ALA A 10 7.56 18.82 -1.66
C ALA A 10 6.07 19.18 -1.87
N VAL A 11 5.44 18.59 -2.87
CA VAL A 11 4.00 18.80 -3.13
C VAL A 11 3.15 18.34 -1.95
N LYS A 12 3.46 17.19 -1.32
CA LYS A 12 2.74 16.74 -0.11
C LYS A 12 2.82 17.73 1.05
N ARG A 13 3.93 18.41 1.22
CA ARG A 13 4.07 19.46 2.24
C ARG A 13 3.18 20.67 1.93
N GLU A 14 3.03 21.05 0.66
CA GLU A 14 2.11 22.11 0.24
C GLU A 14 0.65 21.69 0.45
N GLU A 15 0.29 20.46 0.05
CA GLU A 15 -1.03 19.86 0.26
C GLU A 15 -1.40 19.84 1.76
N LEU A 16 -0.44 19.50 2.64
CA LEU A 16 -0.64 19.50 4.09
C LEU A 16 -0.98 20.88 4.65
N VAL A 17 -0.31 21.93 4.17
CA VAL A 17 -0.61 23.32 4.59
C VAL A 17 -2.04 23.68 4.19
N ALA A 18 -2.44 23.35 2.96
CA ALA A 18 -3.80 23.61 2.47
C ALA A 18 -4.84 22.78 3.23
N ALA A 19 -4.57 21.48 3.46
CA ALA A 19 -5.49 20.60 4.18
C ALA A 19 -5.73 21.07 5.62
N ARG A 20 -4.69 21.47 6.35
CA ARG A 20 -4.81 22.01 7.72
C ARG A 20 -5.58 23.32 7.79
N ALA A 21 -5.55 24.13 6.74
CA ALA A 21 -6.32 25.36 6.66
C ALA A 21 -7.82 25.08 6.47
N VAL A 22 -8.17 23.97 5.81
CA VAL A 22 -9.56 23.55 5.57
C VAL A 22 -10.13 22.76 6.74
N LEU A 23 -9.35 21.83 7.30
CA LEU A 23 -9.82 20.95 8.39
C LEU A 23 -8.73 20.84 9.46
N SER A 24 -9.02 21.33 10.66
CA SER A 24 -8.08 21.26 11.78
C SER A 24 -7.83 19.81 12.23
N GLU A 25 -6.69 19.57 12.86
CA GLU A 25 -6.40 18.25 13.45
C GLU A 25 -7.43 17.84 14.50
N ALA A 26 -7.94 18.79 15.29
CA ALA A 26 -9.00 18.53 16.27
C ALA A 26 -10.27 18.00 15.59
N ALA A 27 -10.71 18.66 14.51
CA ALA A 27 -11.87 18.23 13.75
C ALA A 27 -11.65 16.86 13.06
N LEU A 28 -10.43 16.56 12.58
CA LEU A 28 -10.10 15.22 12.09
C LEU A 28 -10.21 14.16 13.19
N ARG A 29 -9.74 14.44 14.41
CA ARG A 29 -9.85 13.52 15.55
C ARG A 29 -11.30 13.25 15.95
N GLU A 30 -12.19 14.25 15.83
CA GLU A 30 -13.64 14.05 16.01
C GLU A 30 -14.20 13.10 14.95
N LEU A 31 -13.82 13.26 13.66
CA LEU A 31 -14.24 12.35 12.60
C LEU A 31 -13.75 10.92 12.85
N VAL A 32 -12.54 10.74 13.40
CA VAL A 32 -12.00 9.43 13.75
C VAL A 32 -12.85 8.73 14.82
N GLN A 33 -13.39 9.47 15.81
CA GLN A 33 -14.27 8.90 16.86
C GLN A 33 -15.55 8.29 16.28
N GLY A 34 -16.05 8.85 15.16
CA GLY A 34 -17.22 8.34 14.46
C GLY A 34 -16.96 7.14 13.53
N GLN A 35 -15.68 6.76 13.35
CA GLN A 35 -15.34 5.67 12.44
C GLN A 35 -15.59 4.28 13.05
N THR A 36 -16.01 3.34 12.20
CA THR A 36 -16.06 1.92 12.57
C THR A 36 -14.64 1.41 12.91
N PRO A 37 -14.49 0.37 13.74
CA PRO A 37 -13.19 -0.26 13.97
C PRO A 37 -12.48 -0.64 12.66
N THR A 38 -11.15 -0.66 12.68
CA THR A 38 -10.36 -1.16 11.55
C THR A 38 -10.63 -2.64 11.31
N ARG A 39 -10.52 -3.07 10.05
CA ARG A 39 -10.84 -4.44 9.63
C ARG A 39 -9.67 -5.41 9.80
N GLY A 40 -8.53 -4.98 10.37
CA GLY A 40 -7.36 -5.83 10.63
C GLY A 40 -6.63 -6.25 9.36
N PHE A 41 -5.88 -5.34 8.76
CA PHE A 41 -5.18 -5.55 7.49
C PHE A 41 -4.12 -6.67 7.59
N ALA A 42 -3.26 -6.62 8.62
CA ALA A 42 -2.27 -7.66 8.86
C ALA A 42 -2.91 -9.02 9.18
N ALA A 43 -4.04 -9.01 9.91
CA ALA A 43 -4.76 -10.24 10.23
C ALA A 43 -5.36 -10.91 8.99
N ALA A 44 -5.89 -10.14 8.04
CA ALA A 44 -6.43 -10.66 6.79
C ALA A 44 -5.35 -11.33 5.93
N LEU A 45 -4.16 -10.73 5.83
CA LEU A 45 -3.02 -11.33 5.14
C LEU A 45 -2.57 -12.64 5.80
N ARG A 46 -2.44 -12.65 7.14
CA ARG A 46 -2.08 -13.86 7.90
C ARG A 46 -3.10 -14.98 7.73
N ALA A 47 -4.39 -14.66 7.67
CA ALA A 47 -5.45 -15.65 7.48
C ALA A 47 -5.30 -16.38 6.14
N LYS A 48 -4.98 -15.65 5.05
CA LYS A 48 -4.70 -16.25 3.73
C LYS A 48 -3.47 -17.17 3.78
N LEU A 49 -2.38 -16.70 4.37
CA LEU A 49 -1.14 -17.49 4.49
C LEU A 49 -1.35 -18.75 5.34
N ALA A 50 -2.10 -18.66 6.42
CA ALA A 50 -2.43 -19.81 7.28
C ALA A 50 -3.29 -20.86 6.56
N ALA A 51 -4.11 -20.44 5.59
CA ALA A 51 -4.86 -21.32 4.71
C ALA A 51 -4.01 -21.94 3.57
N GLY A 52 -2.72 -21.61 3.47
CA GLY A 52 -1.84 -22.02 2.37
C GLY A 52 -2.07 -21.27 1.05
N GLU A 53 -2.90 -20.23 1.09
CA GLU A 53 -3.24 -19.40 -0.06
C GLU A 53 -2.29 -18.20 -0.17
N PRO A 54 -2.05 -17.68 -1.39
CA PRO A 54 -1.33 -16.42 -1.58
C PRO A 54 -2.13 -15.25 -0.99
N ALA A 55 -1.45 -14.38 -0.25
CA ALA A 55 -2.04 -13.18 0.33
C ALA A 55 -1.87 -12.00 -0.64
N VAL A 56 -2.92 -11.67 -1.39
CA VAL A 56 -2.86 -10.63 -2.42
C VAL A 56 -3.47 -9.32 -1.91
N ILE A 57 -2.66 -8.28 -1.89
CA ILE A 57 -3.09 -6.88 -1.75
C ILE A 57 -3.35 -6.38 -3.17
N ALA A 58 -4.62 -6.24 -3.54
CA ALA A 58 -5.04 -5.85 -4.88
C ALA A 58 -5.14 -4.33 -4.98
N GLU A 59 -4.34 -3.73 -5.88
CA GLU A 59 -4.22 -2.28 -5.97
C GLU A 59 -5.26 -1.68 -6.93
N VAL A 60 -5.95 -0.64 -6.46
CA VAL A 60 -6.88 0.21 -7.20
C VAL A 60 -6.14 1.48 -7.62
N LYS A 61 -5.67 1.51 -8.88
CA LYS A 61 -4.80 2.56 -9.41
C LYS A 61 -5.22 3.00 -10.80
N LYS A 62 -5.55 4.30 -10.94
CA LYS A 62 -5.94 4.89 -12.22
C LYS A 62 -4.75 5.17 -13.13
N ALA A 63 -3.71 5.78 -12.56
CA ALA A 63 -2.53 6.25 -13.30
C ALA A 63 -1.25 6.10 -12.46
N SER A 64 -0.11 6.23 -13.11
CA SER A 64 1.21 6.35 -12.45
C SER A 64 2.15 7.25 -13.25
N PRO A 65 3.18 7.86 -12.61
CA PRO A 65 4.16 8.71 -13.30
C PRO A 65 4.89 8.01 -14.43
N SER A 66 5.15 6.71 -14.29
CA SER A 66 5.92 5.93 -15.27
C SER A 66 5.09 5.39 -16.44
N LYS A 67 3.75 5.32 -16.32
CA LYS A 67 2.87 4.66 -17.28
C LYS A 67 1.71 5.54 -17.77
N GLY A 68 1.53 6.73 -17.19
CA GLY A 68 0.35 7.56 -17.47
C GLY A 68 -0.94 6.91 -16.98
N VAL A 69 -2.05 7.14 -17.66
CA VAL A 69 -3.34 6.50 -17.37
C VAL A 69 -3.27 5.02 -17.73
N ILE A 70 -3.55 4.16 -16.72
CA ILE A 70 -3.53 2.71 -16.87
C ILE A 70 -4.94 2.17 -17.15
N ARG A 71 -5.96 2.80 -16.55
CA ARG A 71 -7.37 2.41 -16.71
C ARG A 71 -8.23 3.66 -16.90
N GLU A 72 -8.81 3.81 -18.09
CA GLU A 72 -9.68 4.95 -18.41
C GLU A 72 -11.04 4.86 -17.72
N HIS A 73 -11.73 3.71 -17.90
CA HIS A 73 -12.96 3.42 -17.17
C HIS A 73 -12.64 2.95 -15.77
N PHE A 74 -12.58 3.91 -14.85
CA PHE A 74 -12.11 3.71 -13.47
C PHE A 74 -13.24 3.94 -12.47
N VAL A 75 -13.82 2.85 -11.97
CA VAL A 75 -14.88 2.84 -10.97
C VAL A 75 -14.40 2.05 -9.74
N PRO A 76 -13.87 2.72 -8.70
CA PRO A 76 -13.24 2.06 -7.54
C PRO A 76 -14.14 1.05 -6.85
N ALA A 77 -15.44 1.31 -6.75
CA ALA A 77 -16.40 0.41 -6.12
C ALA A 77 -16.52 -0.92 -6.88
N GLU A 78 -16.63 -0.88 -8.21
CA GLU A 78 -16.73 -2.07 -9.06
C GLU A 78 -15.45 -2.89 -9.03
N ILE A 79 -14.30 -2.21 -9.11
CA ILE A 79 -12.97 -2.84 -9.02
C ILE A 79 -12.81 -3.54 -7.68
N ALA A 80 -13.12 -2.87 -6.57
CA ALA A 80 -13.01 -3.44 -5.22
C ALA A 80 -13.94 -4.64 -5.02
N ALA A 81 -15.18 -4.55 -5.50
CA ALA A 81 -16.14 -5.66 -5.47
C ALA A 81 -15.66 -6.85 -6.31
N SER A 82 -15.07 -6.61 -7.49
CA SER A 82 -14.48 -7.67 -8.30
C SER A 82 -13.30 -8.34 -7.58
N TYR A 83 -12.37 -7.58 -7.02
CA TYR A 83 -11.26 -8.13 -6.24
C TYR A 83 -11.72 -8.99 -5.06
N ALA A 84 -12.74 -8.53 -4.33
CA ALA A 84 -13.29 -9.27 -3.19
C ALA A 84 -13.88 -10.63 -3.61
N ARG A 85 -14.62 -10.67 -4.72
CA ARG A 85 -15.20 -11.93 -5.26
C ARG A 85 -14.13 -12.91 -5.74
N HIS A 86 -12.97 -12.42 -6.15
CA HIS A 86 -11.91 -13.23 -6.75
C HIS A 86 -10.73 -13.51 -5.82
N GLY A 87 -10.92 -13.30 -4.51
CA GLY A 87 -10.01 -13.84 -3.50
C GLY A 87 -8.89 -12.92 -3.04
N ALA A 88 -8.92 -11.61 -3.35
CA ALA A 88 -8.01 -10.67 -2.72
C ALA A 88 -8.07 -10.75 -1.18
N ALA A 89 -6.93 -10.60 -0.52
CA ALA A 89 -6.87 -10.52 0.94
C ALA A 89 -7.19 -9.12 1.44
N CYS A 90 -6.66 -8.11 0.77
CA CYS A 90 -6.77 -6.69 1.10
C CYS A 90 -6.81 -5.85 -0.18
N LEU A 91 -7.19 -4.58 -0.03
CA LEU A 91 -7.09 -3.57 -1.09
C LEU A 91 -5.96 -2.58 -0.79
N SER A 92 -5.34 -2.06 -1.84
CA SER A 92 -4.48 -0.88 -1.82
C SER A 92 -5.11 0.19 -2.71
N VAL A 93 -5.38 1.39 -2.20
CA VAL A 93 -6.04 2.45 -2.96
C VAL A 93 -5.17 3.69 -3.01
N LEU A 94 -4.82 4.12 -4.25
CA LEU A 94 -4.06 5.35 -4.47
C LEU A 94 -4.92 6.57 -4.10
N THR A 95 -4.40 7.41 -3.21
CA THR A 95 -5.04 8.67 -2.83
C THR A 95 -4.24 9.90 -3.26
N ASP A 96 -3.00 9.74 -3.72
CA ASP A 96 -2.22 10.83 -4.32
C ASP A 96 -2.87 11.35 -5.60
N THR A 97 -3.21 12.64 -5.61
CA THR A 97 -3.96 13.26 -6.72
C THR A 97 -3.06 13.64 -7.88
N GLN A 98 -1.96 14.31 -7.60
CA GLN A 98 -1.15 14.96 -8.65
C GLN A 98 -0.37 13.96 -9.51
N PHE A 99 0.20 12.93 -8.90
CA PHE A 99 1.11 12.01 -9.58
C PHE A 99 0.44 10.69 -9.98
N PHE A 100 -0.62 10.29 -9.29
CA PHE A 100 -1.30 9.00 -9.52
C PHE A 100 -2.77 9.14 -9.90
N GLN A 101 -3.30 10.36 -10.03
CA GLN A 101 -4.72 10.64 -10.26
C GLN A 101 -5.61 9.90 -9.25
N GLY A 102 -5.12 9.74 -8.01
CA GLY A 102 -5.83 9.15 -6.89
C GLY A 102 -6.78 10.16 -6.25
N HIS A 103 -7.59 9.71 -5.31
CA HIS A 103 -8.48 10.58 -4.52
C HIS A 103 -8.93 9.87 -3.24
N ALA A 104 -9.15 10.64 -2.16
CA ALA A 104 -9.68 10.13 -0.91
C ALA A 104 -11.03 9.40 -1.07
N ASP A 105 -11.89 9.88 -1.97
CA ASP A 105 -13.18 9.26 -2.25
C ASP A 105 -13.06 7.90 -2.93
N TYR A 106 -11.97 7.63 -3.65
CA TYR A 106 -11.73 6.30 -4.22
C TYR A 106 -11.54 5.25 -3.11
N LEU A 107 -10.84 5.64 -2.03
CA LEU A 107 -10.70 4.78 -0.85
C LEU A 107 -12.05 4.54 -0.18
N ARG A 108 -12.83 5.58 0.03
CA ARG A 108 -14.18 5.47 0.62
C ARG A 108 -15.11 4.59 -0.22
N GLN A 109 -15.12 4.77 -1.55
CA GLN A 109 -15.92 3.97 -2.48
C GLN A 109 -15.49 2.50 -2.46
N ALA A 110 -14.18 2.22 -2.54
CA ALA A 110 -13.66 0.86 -2.49
C ALA A 110 -14.00 0.16 -1.16
N ARG A 111 -13.83 0.87 -0.03
CA ARG A 111 -14.17 0.36 1.30
C ARG A 111 -15.66 0.05 1.45
N ALA A 112 -16.53 0.92 0.92
CA ALA A 112 -17.98 0.74 1.00
C ALA A 112 -18.49 -0.45 0.15
N ALA A 113 -17.77 -0.79 -0.93
CA ALA A 113 -18.18 -1.82 -1.88
C ALA A 113 -17.89 -3.26 -1.41
N CYS A 114 -17.04 -3.47 -0.41
CA CYS A 114 -16.69 -4.81 0.07
C CYS A 114 -16.20 -4.79 1.52
N ALA A 115 -16.01 -6.00 2.10
CA ALA A 115 -15.54 -6.16 3.48
C ALA A 115 -14.01 -6.21 3.61
N LEU A 116 -13.24 -6.15 2.52
CA LEU A 116 -11.79 -6.23 2.57
C LEU A 116 -11.17 -5.04 3.30
N PRO A 117 -10.09 -5.24 4.09
CA PRO A 117 -9.31 -4.16 4.67
C PRO A 117 -8.63 -3.34 3.57
N VAL A 118 -8.46 -2.03 3.83
CA VAL A 118 -7.96 -1.08 2.83
C VAL A 118 -6.70 -0.37 3.32
N LEU A 119 -5.64 -0.45 2.50
CA LEU A 119 -4.42 0.34 2.63
C LEU A 119 -4.59 1.69 1.90
N ARG A 120 -4.34 2.81 2.59
CA ARG A 120 -4.09 4.10 1.94
C ARG A 120 -2.70 4.10 1.31
N LYS A 121 -2.64 4.04 -0.01
CA LYS A 121 -1.38 4.11 -0.78
C LYS A 121 -1.12 5.57 -1.14
N ASP A 122 -0.29 6.24 -0.36
CA ASP A 122 0.05 7.66 -0.48
C ASP A 122 1.45 7.91 0.11
N PHE A 123 1.96 9.13 0.01
CA PHE A 123 3.23 9.55 0.60
C PHE A 123 2.96 10.22 1.95
N ILE A 124 3.02 9.43 3.02
CA ILE A 124 2.76 9.89 4.39
C ILE A 124 4.06 10.45 4.98
N VAL A 125 4.05 11.74 5.31
CA VAL A 125 5.22 12.47 5.81
C VAL A 125 4.94 13.26 7.11
N ASP A 126 3.69 13.25 7.57
CA ASP A 126 3.24 14.04 8.72
C ASP A 126 2.13 13.31 9.50
N PRO A 127 2.10 13.41 10.85
CA PRO A 127 1.05 12.81 11.68
C PRO A 127 -0.39 13.22 11.31
N TYR A 128 -0.57 14.42 10.78
CA TYR A 128 -1.88 14.85 10.27
C TYR A 128 -2.44 13.89 9.23
N GLN A 129 -1.61 13.42 8.28
CA GLN A 129 -2.03 12.45 7.26
C GLN A 129 -2.37 11.08 7.86
N VAL A 130 -1.74 10.70 8.98
CA VAL A 130 -2.08 9.45 9.70
C VAL A 130 -3.50 9.53 10.27
N ILE A 131 -3.84 10.67 10.92
CA ILE A 131 -5.18 10.91 11.45
C ILE A 131 -6.20 10.98 10.31
N GLU A 132 -5.84 11.68 9.23
CA GLU A 132 -6.65 11.79 8.01
C GLU A 132 -6.92 10.41 7.38
N SER A 133 -5.92 9.52 7.33
CA SER A 133 -6.08 8.14 6.84
C SER A 133 -7.14 7.39 7.64
N ARG A 134 -7.11 7.52 8.97
CA ARG A 134 -8.09 6.90 9.84
C ARG A 134 -9.49 7.53 9.65
N ALA A 135 -9.56 8.85 9.49
CA ALA A 135 -10.81 9.57 9.23
C ALA A 135 -11.42 9.19 7.86
N MET A 136 -10.61 8.86 6.86
CA MET A 136 -11.07 8.31 5.58
C MET A 136 -11.62 6.89 5.69
N GLY A 137 -11.30 6.18 6.77
CA GLY A 137 -11.66 4.78 6.97
C GLY A 137 -10.57 3.80 6.51
N ALA A 138 -9.33 4.21 6.32
CA ALA A 138 -8.24 3.27 6.07
C ALA A 138 -8.06 2.30 7.25
N ASP A 139 -7.60 1.09 6.94
CA ASP A 139 -7.25 0.05 7.92
C ASP A 139 -5.73 -0.07 8.07
N CYS A 140 -4.99 0.37 7.05
CA CYS A 140 -3.53 0.37 6.98
C CYS A 140 -3.07 1.63 6.25
N LEU A 141 -1.85 2.08 6.53
CA LEU A 141 -1.17 3.13 5.76
C LEU A 141 0.23 2.68 5.34
N LEU A 142 0.78 3.38 4.35
CA LEU A 142 2.12 3.16 3.82
C LEU A 142 3.12 4.13 4.44
N LEU A 143 4.24 3.62 4.90
CA LEU A 143 5.45 4.41 5.20
C LEU A 143 6.56 4.01 4.22
N ILE A 144 7.12 4.98 3.50
CA ILE A 144 8.19 4.73 2.52
C ILE A 144 9.52 5.14 3.15
N ALA A 145 10.39 4.17 3.44
CA ALA A 145 11.66 4.41 4.12
C ALA A 145 12.55 5.43 3.37
N ALA A 146 12.53 5.41 2.04
CA ALA A 146 13.24 6.37 1.20
C ALA A 146 12.81 7.85 1.41
N CYS A 147 11.59 8.09 1.90
CA CYS A 147 11.03 9.44 2.11
C CYS A 147 11.24 9.99 3.52
N LEU A 148 11.55 9.13 4.49
CA LEU A 148 11.44 9.43 5.92
C LEU A 148 12.77 9.20 6.63
N SER A 149 13.07 10.01 7.65
CA SER A 149 14.10 9.70 8.63
C SER A 149 13.62 8.62 9.61
N ASP A 150 14.54 8.01 10.37
CA ASP A 150 14.23 7.01 11.37
C ASP A 150 13.27 7.55 12.45
N VAL A 151 13.48 8.78 12.88
CA VAL A 151 12.62 9.47 13.86
C VAL A 151 11.21 9.66 13.29
N GLN A 152 11.09 10.14 12.05
CA GLN A 152 9.79 10.31 11.41
C GLN A 152 9.04 8.97 11.24
N MET A 153 9.74 7.92 10.80
CA MET A 153 9.11 6.59 10.67
C MET A 153 8.55 6.10 12.00
N ALA A 154 9.34 6.23 13.10
CA ALA A 154 8.92 5.80 14.42
C ALA A 154 7.74 6.62 14.96
N GLU A 155 7.73 7.94 14.75
CA GLU A 155 6.64 8.83 15.16
C GLU A 155 5.35 8.54 14.40
N LEU A 156 5.44 8.36 13.08
CA LEU A 156 4.27 8.05 12.23
C LEU A 156 3.70 6.67 12.54
N GLU A 157 4.57 5.66 12.75
CA GLU A 157 4.15 4.34 13.19
C GLU A 157 3.44 4.39 14.55
N ALA A 158 4.02 5.09 15.54
CA ALA A 158 3.40 5.21 16.86
C ALA A 158 2.03 5.90 16.80
N CYS A 159 1.90 6.94 15.97
CA CYS A 159 0.62 7.60 15.71
C CYS A 159 -0.39 6.65 15.08
N ALA A 160 0.00 5.86 14.08
CA ALA A 160 -0.84 4.89 13.39
C ALA A 160 -1.35 3.79 14.35
N ILE A 161 -0.45 3.21 15.13
CA ILE A 161 -0.79 2.19 16.15
C ILE A 161 -1.77 2.76 17.18
N GLY A 162 -1.55 4.00 17.64
CA GLY A 162 -2.46 4.69 18.58
C GLY A 162 -3.87 4.91 18.03
N LEU A 163 -4.04 4.88 16.72
CA LEU A 163 -5.34 4.99 16.02
C LEU A 163 -5.89 3.63 15.56
N GLY A 164 -5.23 2.53 15.89
CA GLY A 164 -5.61 1.17 15.50
C GLY A 164 -5.36 0.84 14.02
N LEU A 165 -4.50 1.62 13.34
CA LEU A 165 -4.08 1.33 11.97
C LEU A 165 -2.91 0.36 11.93
N ASP A 166 -2.93 -0.57 10.98
CA ASP A 166 -1.73 -1.29 10.57
C ASP A 166 -0.82 -0.39 9.73
N VAL A 167 0.47 -0.73 9.67
CA VAL A 167 1.47 0.01 8.88
C VAL A 167 2.19 -0.98 7.97
N LEU A 168 2.23 -0.69 6.68
CA LEU A 168 3.13 -1.34 5.71
C LEU A 168 4.33 -0.42 5.51
N VAL A 169 5.54 -0.90 5.86
CA VAL A 169 6.76 -0.13 5.58
C VAL A 169 7.41 -0.62 4.30
N GLU A 170 7.55 0.28 3.32
CA GLU A 170 8.13 -0.01 2.00
C GLU A 170 9.61 0.31 1.97
N VAL A 171 10.43 -0.63 1.45
CA VAL A 171 11.87 -0.52 1.28
C VAL A 171 12.30 -0.92 -0.12
N HIS A 172 13.47 -0.41 -0.59
CA HIS A 172 14.01 -0.65 -1.93
C HIS A 172 15.42 -1.24 -1.91
N ASP A 173 16.12 -1.18 -0.80
CA ASP A 173 17.48 -1.67 -0.64
C ASP A 173 17.76 -2.13 0.81
N GLY A 174 19.00 -2.60 1.01
CA GLY A 174 19.42 -3.15 2.30
C GLY A 174 19.56 -2.12 3.40
N ASP A 175 19.91 -0.88 3.09
CA ASP A 175 20.04 0.18 4.09
C ASP A 175 18.65 0.62 4.58
N GLU A 176 17.69 0.73 3.66
CA GLU A 176 16.29 1.00 4.01
C GLU A 176 15.68 -0.16 4.80
N LEU A 177 16.00 -1.41 4.47
CA LEU A 177 15.58 -2.59 5.21
C LEU A 177 16.05 -2.54 6.67
N ASP A 178 17.34 -2.27 6.92
CA ASP A 178 17.89 -2.20 8.27
C ASP A 178 17.22 -1.10 9.13
N ARG A 179 16.82 0.00 8.51
CA ARG A 179 16.07 1.08 9.14
C ARG A 179 14.64 0.66 9.46
N ALA A 180 13.95 0.05 8.49
CA ALA A 180 12.58 -0.42 8.61
C ALA A 180 12.43 -1.52 9.67
N LEU A 181 13.41 -2.41 9.84
CA LEU A 181 13.40 -3.47 10.84
C LEU A 181 13.42 -2.96 12.29
N ARG A 182 13.72 -1.68 12.54
CA ARG A 182 13.62 -1.06 13.87
C ARG A 182 12.17 -0.71 14.27
N LEU A 183 11.26 -0.69 13.30
CA LEU A 183 9.84 -0.47 13.54
C LEU A 183 9.17 -1.69 14.16
N LYS A 184 8.01 -1.48 14.78
CA LYS A 184 7.23 -2.54 15.44
C LYS A 184 6.29 -3.28 14.49
N THR A 185 5.94 -2.66 13.38
CA THR A 185 5.01 -3.24 12.42
C THR A 185 5.47 -4.61 11.92
N PRO A 186 4.59 -5.61 11.85
CA PRO A 186 4.94 -6.89 11.26
C PRO A 186 4.98 -6.86 9.72
N LEU A 187 4.44 -5.83 9.07
CA LEU A 187 4.32 -5.76 7.62
C LEU A 187 5.51 -5.05 7.00
N LEU A 188 6.23 -5.75 6.14
CA LEU A 188 7.37 -5.24 5.39
C LEU A 188 7.11 -5.39 3.90
N GLY A 189 7.16 -4.30 3.15
CA GLY A 189 7.08 -4.27 1.70
C GLY A 189 8.46 -4.14 1.07
N ILE A 190 8.82 -5.01 0.14
CA ILE A 190 9.99 -4.81 -0.72
C ILE A 190 9.50 -4.43 -2.11
N ASN A 191 9.79 -3.19 -2.51
CA ASN A 191 9.41 -2.68 -3.82
C ASN A 191 10.51 -2.97 -4.85
N ASN A 192 10.19 -3.82 -5.81
CA ASN A 192 11.08 -4.24 -6.90
C ASN A 192 11.32 -3.14 -7.95
N ARG A 193 10.65 -2.00 -7.84
CA ARG A 193 10.83 -0.86 -8.73
C ARG A 193 11.85 0.11 -8.16
N ASN A 194 12.95 0.32 -8.88
CA ASN A 194 13.89 1.38 -8.56
C ASN A 194 13.23 2.75 -8.78
N LEU A 195 13.16 3.59 -7.73
CA LEU A 195 12.50 4.90 -7.80
C LEU A 195 13.30 5.97 -8.57
N ARG A 196 14.51 5.66 -9.05
CA ARG A 196 15.33 6.57 -9.87
C ARG A 196 15.26 6.23 -11.36
N SER A 197 15.51 4.93 -11.69
CA SER A 197 15.54 4.46 -13.08
C SER A 197 14.20 3.94 -13.58
N PHE A 198 13.24 3.67 -12.68
CA PHE A 198 11.98 2.95 -12.91
C PHE A 198 12.16 1.51 -13.40
N GLU A 199 13.39 1.00 -13.41
CA GLU A 199 13.64 -0.40 -13.67
C GLU A 199 13.00 -1.29 -12.60
N VAL A 200 12.54 -2.46 -13.02
CA VAL A 200 11.87 -3.43 -12.16
C VAL A 200 12.60 -4.75 -12.21
N SER A 201 13.04 -5.26 -11.07
CA SER A 201 13.66 -6.58 -10.96
C SER A 201 13.15 -7.31 -9.70
N LEU A 202 12.60 -8.49 -9.88
CA LEU A 202 12.20 -9.36 -8.77
C LEU A 202 13.41 -9.84 -7.93
N ASP A 203 14.60 -9.71 -8.45
CA ASP A 203 15.83 -10.00 -7.71
C ASP A 203 15.99 -9.09 -6.49
N THR A 204 15.46 -7.86 -6.53
CA THR A 204 15.44 -6.97 -5.35
C THR A 204 14.83 -7.65 -4.13
N THR A 205 13.66 -8.28 -4.30
CA THR A 205 13.04 -9.05 -3.20
C THR A 205 13.88 -10.26 -2.82
N LEU A 206 14.36 -11.02 -3.80
CA LEU A 206 15.12 -12.26 -3.55
C LEU A 206 16.46 -12.01 -2.85
N ASP A 207 17.17 -10.96 -3.21
CA ASP A 207 18.44 -10.58 -2.62
C ASP A 207 18.31 -10.10 -1.16
N LEU A 208 17.17 -9.43 -0.84
CA LEU A 208 16.90 -8.95 0.51
C LEU A 208 16.25 -10.00 1.41
N LEU A 209 15.58 -10.99 0.84
CA LEU A 209 14.84 -12.02 1.57
C LEU A 209 15.65 -12.70 2.70
N PRO A 210 16.94 -13.08 2.53
CA PRO A 210 17.72 -13.71 3.60
C PRO A 210 17.94 -12.83 4.84
N ARG A 211 17.72 -11.51 4.73
CA ARG A 211 17.86 -10.54 5.82
C ARG A 211 16.54 -10.25 6.53
N VAL A 212 15.41 -10.74 6.01
CA VAL A 212 14.08 -10.50 6.60
C VAL A 212 13.84 -11.49 7.73
N PRO A 213 13.62 -11.02 8.98
CA PRO A 213 13.34 -11.89 10.11
C PRO A 213 12.01 -12.65 9.94
N PRO A 214 11.87 -13.86 10.55
CA PRO A 214 10.69 -14.70 10.36
C PRO A 214 9.41 -14.18 11.04
N ASP A 215 9.51 -13.19 11.91
CA ASP A 215 8.37 -12.50 12.53
C ASP A 215 7.78 -11.40 11.63
N ARG A 216 8.43 -11.09 10.52
CA ARG A 216 7.94 -10.13 9.53
C ARG A 216 7.15 -10.84 8.43
N LEU A 217 6.01 -10.26 8.08
CA LEU A 217 5.24 -10.65 6.92
C LEU A 217 5.74 -9.84 5.73
N LEU A 218 6.51 -10.50 4.87
CA LEU A 218 7.08 -9.88 3.67
C LEU A 218 6.06 -9.83 2.55
N VAL A 219 5.84 -8.63 2.01
CA VAL A 219 5.05 -8.35 0.80
C VAL A 219 6.01 -7.94 -0.32
N THR A 220 5.99 -8.64 -1.45
CA THR A 220 6.70 -8.19 -2.65
C THR A 220 5.81 -7.25 -3.47
N GLU A 221 6.37 -6.11 -3.88
CA GLU A 221 5.64 -5.06 -4.60
C GLU A 221 6.29 -4.80 -5.96
N SER A 222 5.48 -4.52 -6.96
CA SER A 222 5.89 -4.30 -8.35
C SER A 222 6.52 -5.55 -9.01
N GLY A 223 6.46 -5.62 -10.35
CA GLY A 223 7.15 -6.63 -11.13
C GLY A 223 6.42 -7.96 -11.33
N ILE A 224 5.31 -8.19 -10.65
CA ILE A 224 4.47 -9.38 -10.90
C ILE A 224 3.59 -9.10 -12.13
N ALA A 225 3.95 -9.67 -13.25
CA ALA A 225 3.26 -9.50 -14.53
C ALA A 225 2.60 -10.80 -15.02
N GLY A 226 3.11 -11.97 -14.62
CA GLY A 226 2.62 -13.27 -15.05
C GLY A 226 2.75 -14.35 -13.98
N ARG A 227 2.10 -15.49 -14.25
CA ARG A 227 2.12 -16.65 -13.34
C ARG A 227 3.54 -17.14 -13.01
N ALA A 228 4.47 -17.04 -13.97
CA ALA A 228 5.87 -17.43 -13.76
C ALA A 228 6.53 -16.61 -12.64
N ASP A 229 6.20 -15.31 -12.55
CA ASP A 229 6.71 -14.43 -11.50
C ASP A 229 6.18 -14.85 -10.12
N VAL A 230 4.87 -15.16 -10.04
CA VAL A 230 4.24 -15.65 -8.81
C VAL A 230 4.90 -16.96 -8.37
N LEU A 231 5.08 -17.92 -9.28
CA LEU A 231 5.71 -19.21 -8.98
C LEU A 231 7.17 -19.02 -8.52
N ARG A 232 7.92 -18.12 -9.15
CA ARG A 232 9.30 -17.79 -8.77
C ARG A 232 9.36 -17.26 -7.33
N MET A 233 8.49 -16.31 -6.98
CA MET A 233 8.43 -15.76 -5.62
C MET A 233 8.01 -16.82 -4.59
N ARG A 234 6.97 -17.59 -4.88
CA ARG A 234 6.50 -18.65 -3.99
C ARG A 234 7.52 -19.75 -3.77
N ALA A 235 8.27 -20.14 -4.79
CA ALA A 235 9.36 -21.10 -4.67
C ALA A 235 10.50 -20.61 -3.74
N ALA A 236 10.69 -19.29 -3.64
CA ALA A 236 11.60 -18.67 -2.68
C ALA A 236 11.01 -18.45 -1.28
N GLY A 237 9.72 -18.80 -1.05
CA GLY A 237 9.05 -18.61 0.25
C GLY A 237 8.33 -17.27 0.40
N VAL A 238 8.21 -16.47 -0.66
CA VAL A 238 7.43 -15.22 -0.64
C VAL A 238 6.00 -15.50 -1.08
N HIS A 239 5.04 -15.30 -0.18
CA HIS A 239 3.64 -15.68 -0.38
C HIS A 239 2.65 -14.51 -0.28
N ALA A 240 3.12 -13.29 0.02
CA ALA A 240 2.30 -12.09 0.01
C ALA A 240 2.76 -11.11 -1.08
N PHE A 241 1.79 -10.49 -1.77
CA PHE A 241 2.00 -9.74 -3.00
C PHE A 241 1.17 -8.46 -3.01
N LEU A 242 1.74 -7.34 -3.46
CA LEU A 242 1.00 -6.15 -3.82
C LEU A 242 1.05 -5.98 -5.34
N VAL A 243 -0.09 -6.12 -6.01
CA VAL A 243 -0.20 -6.12 -7.47
C VAL A 243 -1.26 -5.14 -7.94
N GLY A 244 -0.91 -4.30 -8.90
CA GLY A 244 -1.82 -3.29 -9.46
C GLY A 244 -1.83 -3.29 -10.98
N GLU A 245 -0.70 -3.01 -11.64
CA GLU A 245 -0.65 -2.75 -13.07
C GLU A 245 -1.22 -3.91 -13.90
N ALA A 246 -0.85 -5.16 -13.58
CA ALA A 246 -1.34 -6.34 -14.29
C ALA A 246 -2.86 -6.47 -14.24
N PHE A 247 -3.47 -6.15 -13.10
CA PHE A 247 -4.92 -6.22 -12.92
C PHE A 247 -5.65 -5.04 -13.57
N MET A 248 -5.09 -3.83 -13.43
CA MET A 248 -5.74 -2.62 -13.96
C MET A 248 -5.78 -2.57 -15.49
N ARG A 249 -4.88 -3.30 -16.17
CA ARG A 249 -4.88 -3.42 -17.65
C ARG A 249 -5.89 -4.43 -18.17
N ALA A 250 -6.39 -5.34 -17.34
CA ALA A 250 -7.36 -6.35 -17.74
C ALA A 250 -8.79 -5.78 -17.78
N ASP A 251 -9.66 -6.39 -18.58
CA ASP A 251 -11.07 -6.00 -18.66
C ASP A 251 -11.75 -6.14 -17.29
N ASP A 252 -11.59 -7.30 -16.64
CA ASP A 252 -12.01 -7.54 -15.25
C ASP A 252 -10.78 -7.74 -14.34
N PRO A 253 -10.49 -6.80 -13.43
CA PRO A 253 -9.34 -6.88 -12.53
C PRO A 253 -9.35 -8.09 -11.59
N GLY A 254 -10.51 -8.50 -11.12
CA GLY A 254 -10.65 -9.65 -10.22
C GLY A 254 -10.42 -10.98 -10.94
N MET A 255 -10.93 -11.13 -12.16
CA MET A 255 -10.63 -12.31 -12.98
C MET A 255 -9.13 -12.41 -13.29
N ALA A 256 -8.47 -11.28 -13.56
CA ALA A 256 -7.03 -11.26 -13.74
C ALA A 256 -6.27 -11.68 -12.48
N LEU A 257 -6.72 -11.26 -11.29
CA LEU A 257 -6.18 -11.72 -10.02
C LEU A 257 -6.34 -13.23 -9.89
N ALA A 258 -7.55 -13.77 -10.07
CA ALA A 258 -7.78 -15.21 -9.96
C ALA A 258 -6.90 -16.01 -10.94
N ALA A 259 -6.81 -15.57 -12.19
CA ALA A 259 -5.99 -16.25 -13.21
C ALA A 259 -4.47 -16.22 -12.89
N LEU A 260 -4.00 -15.16 -12.24
CA LEU A 260 -2.60 -15.00 -11.90
C LEU A 260 -2.18 -15.88 -10.72
N PHE A 261 -3.07 -16.10 -9.75
CA PHE A 261 -2.77 -16.75 -8.47
C PHE A 261 -3.40 -18.15 -8.30
N SER A 262 -4.18 -18.62 -9.30
CA SER A 262 -4.76 -19.98 -9.33
C SER A 262 -3.73 -21.09 -9.59
#